data_0f2bc37202db00ed907283f89c8688fe
#
_entry.id   0f2bc37202db00ed907283f89c8688fe
#
_cell.length_a   1.000
_cell.length_b   1.000
_cell.length_c   1.000
_cell.angle_alpha   90.00
_cell.angle_beta   90.00
_cell.angle_gamma   90.00
#
_symmetry.space_group_name_H-M   'P 1'
#
loop_
_entity.id
_entity.type
_entity.pdbx_description
1 polymer ?
#
loop_
_entity_poly.entity_id
_entity_poly.type
_entity_poly.pdbx_seq_one_letter_code
_entity_poly.pdbx_strand_id
1 'polypeptide(L)'
;MLGSVPLRAADAPSHGARLRNPFCSIPTYVSRSIGSQGLALIGADGAGVIYIGSDEATGGRAYRDYLMAHECCHHTRGHLRRLNALRRENALLAVPFVNRSTELDADCCAAVTLARAGRRDAVQEAADRMRSYGAQPTGAQSHPSGNARARLIEGCAASVTAASPTDAAGRPAQ
;
A
#
# COMPACT_ATOMS: atom_id res chain seq x y z
N MET A 1 -1.13 15.24 -22.99
CA MET A 1 -0.29 14.02 -23.06
C MET A 1 0.87 14.20 -22.09
N LEU A 2 0.76 13.68 -20.88
CA LEU A 2 1.88 13.62 -19.94
C LEU A 2 2.26 12.13 -19.86
N GLY A 3 3.31 11.78 -20.61
CA GLY A 3 3.89 10.45 -20.59
C GLY A 3 4.49 10.16 -19.21
N SER A 4 4.11 9.04 -18.60
CA SER A 4 4.80 8.50 -17.45
C SER A 4 6.23 8.15 -17.88
N VAL A 5 7.16 9.05 -17.57
CA VAL A 5 8.59 8.78 -17.76
C VAL A 5 8.96 7.66 -16.79
N PRO A 6 9.60 6.57 -17.24
CA PRO A 6 10.13 5.58 -16.32
C PRO A 6 11.18 6.26 -15.42
N LEU A 7 10.97 6.23 -14.12
CA LEU A 7 11.98 6.66 -13.15
C LEU A 7 13.28 5.88 -13.44
N ARG A 8 14.30 6.58 -13.91
CA ARG A 8 15.66 6.02 -14.02
C ARG A 8 16.22 5.81 -12.61
N ALA A 9 17.19 4.93 -12.48
CA ALA A 9 17.89 4.71 -11.19
C ALA A 9 18.42 6.02 -10.57
N ALA A 10 18.69 7.05 -11.42
CA ALA A 10 19.05 8.39 -10.99
C ALA A 10 17.91 9.21 -10.37
N ASP A 11 16.65 8.78 -10.56
CA ASP A 11 15.44 9.47 -10.08
C ASP A 11 14.90 8.85 -8.79
N ALA A 12 15.58 7.83 -8.24
CA ALA A 12 15.20 7.26 -6.95
C ALA A 12 15.33 8.32 -5.85
N PRO A 13 14.33 8.45 -4.94
CA PRO A 13 14.42 9.37 -3.82
C PRO A 13 15.72 9.15 -3.03
N SER A 14 16.37 10.23 -2.61
CA SER A 14 17.53 10.10 -1.70
C SER A 14 17.08 9.42 -0.40
N HIS A 15 17.86 8.46 0.07
CA HIS A 15 17.61 7.81 1.35
C HIS A 15 17.73 8.83 2.49
N GLY A 16 16.61 9.11 3.14
CA GLY A 16 16.58 9.83 4.41
C GLY A 16 16.74 8.88 5.59
N ALA A 17 16.19 9.25 6.74
CA ALA A 17 16.22 8.42 7.93
C ALA A 17 15.54 7.06 7.67
N ARG A 18 16.14 5.99 8.17
CA ARG A 18 15.56 4.65 8.11
C ARG A 18 14.40 4.55 9.09
N LEU A 19 13.27 4.00 8.62
CA LEU A 19 12.11 3.70 9.43
C LEU A 19 12.07 2.20 9.76
N ARG A 20 11.65 1.88 10.99
CA ARG A 20 11.27 0.51 11.33
C ARG A 20 9.89 0.22 10.74
N ASN A 21 9.82 -0.71 9.81
CA ASN A 21 8.57 -1.18 9.23
C ASN A 21 8.16 -2.49 9.92
N PRO A 22 7.03 -2.53 10.65
CA PRO A 22 6.59 -3.73 11.36
C PRO A 22 5.84 -4.73 10.48
N PHE A 23 5.55 -4.39 9.23
CA PHE A 23 4.68 -5.19 8.36
C PHE A 23 5.45 -6.06 7.36
N CYS A 24 6.71 -5.73 7.07
CA CYS A 24 7.60 -6.56 6.26
C CYS A 24 9.08 -6.22 6.52
N SER A 25 9.98 -7.06 6.01
CA SER A 25 11.44 -6.88 6.14
C SER A 25 12.06 -5.95 5.10
N ILE A 26 11.27 -5.37 4.19
CA ILE A 26 11.78 -4.48 3.14
C ILE A 26 12.31 -3.20 3.78
N PRO A 27 13.55 -2.78 3.44
CA PRO A 27 14.12 -1.53 3.93
C PRO A 27 13.21 -0.35 3.64
N THR A 28 12.89 0.43 4.67
CA THR A 28 11.95 1.55 4.56
C THR A 28 12.65 2.83 5.01
N TYR A 29 12.52 3.90 4.23
CA TYR A 29 13.18 5.18 4.45
C TYR A 29 12.21 6.35 4.34
N VAL A 30 12.54 7.46 5.00
CA VAL A 30 11.85 8.73 4.78
C VAL A 30 12.34 9.35 3.47
N SER A 31 11.43 9.96 2.72
CA SER A 31 11.79 10.79 1.55
C SER A 31 11.10 12.14 1.60
N ARG A 32 11.85 13.20 1.35
CA ARG A 32 11.34 14.57 1.23
C ARG A 32 10.74 14.88 -0.15
N SER A 33 11.05 14.05 -1.15
CA SER A 33 10.65 14.31 -2.54
C SER A 33 9.25 13.79 -2.90
N ILE A 34 8.60 12.99 -2.03
CA ILE A 34 7.30 12.38 -2.32
C ILE A 34 6.15 12.89 -1.42
N GLY A 35 6.40 13.92 -0.60
CA GLY A 35 5.36 14.58 0.21
C GLY A 35 4.59 13.63 1.12
N SER A 36 3.28 13.52 0.92
CA SER A 36 2.36 12.71 1.73
C SER A 36 2.10 11.31 1.12
N GLN A 37 3.04 10.72 0.41
CA GLN A 37 2.86 9.45 -0.31
C GLN A 37 3.71 8.33 0.26
N GLY A 38 3.35 7.09 -0.07
CA GLY A 38 4.22 5.92 -0.04
C GLY A 38 4.74 5.60 -1.44
N LEU A 39 5.85 4.90 -1.53
CA LEU A 39 6.42 4.45 -2.79
C LEU A 39 7.24 3.18 -2.60
N ALA A 40 6.83 2.11 -3.27
CA ALA A 40 7.57 0.87 -3.36
C ALA A 40 8.37 0.80 -4.67
N LEU A 41 9.64 0.45 -4.60
CA LEU A 41 10.51 0.31 -5.77
C LEU A 41 11.32 -0.98 -5.71
N ILE A 42 11.80 -1.41 -6.87
CA ILE A 42 12.86 -2.42 -7.00
C ILE A 42 14.10 -1.69 -7.53
N GLY A 43 15.18 -1.74 -6.78
CA GLY A 43 16.47 -1.17 -7.15
C GLY A 43 17.09 -1.86 -8.36
N ALA A 44 18.16 -1.30 -8.89
CA ALA A 44 18.90 -1.86 -10.02
C ALA A 44 19.53 -3.22 -9.69
N ASP A 45 19.81 -3.47 -8.42
CA ASP A 45 20.29 -4.73 -7.85
C ASP A 45 19.19 -5.78 -7.63
N GLY A 46 17.94 -5.45 -7.96
CA GLY A 46 16.77 -6.28 -7.73
C GLY A 46 16.24 -6.25 -6.29
N ALA A 47 16.86 -5.51 -5.39
CA ALA A 47 16.41 -5.38 -4.01
C ALA A 47 15.17 -4.47 -3.92
N GLY A 48 14.25 -4.83 -3.02
CA GLY A 48 13.09 -4.00 -2.71
C GLY A 48 13.46 -2.85 -1.78
N VAL A 49 12.83 -1.70 -1.97
CA VAL A 49 12.90 -0.55 -1.08
C VAL A 49 11.55 0.14 -0.99
N ILE A 50 11.25 0.68 0.18
CA ILE A 50 10.04 1.46 0.45
C ILE A 50 10.44 2.86 0.90
N TYR A 51 9.74 3.86 0.39
CA TYR A 51 9.85 5.25 0.87
C TYR A 51 8.52 5.71 1.43
N ILE A 52 8.58 6.43 2.54
CA ILE A 52 7.45 7.13 3.13
C ILE A 52 7.77 8.62 3.10
N GLY A 53 6.87 9.42 2.60
CA GLY A 53 7.04 10.86 2.51
C GLY A 53 7.23 11.51 3.88
N SER A 54 8.01 12.58 3.93
CA SER A 54 8.36 13.25 5.18
C SER A 54 7.14 13.71 5.98
N ASP A 55 6.09 14.14 5.31
CA ASP A 55 4.88 14.66 5.94
C ASP A 55 4.16 13.55 6.73
N GLU A 56 4.10 12.34 6.18
CA GLU A 56 3.50 11.18 6.83
C GLU A 56 4.45 10.50 7.81
N ALA A 57 5.76 10.59 7.59
CA ALA A 57 6.76 10.05 8.52
C ALA A 57 6.74 10.79 9.87
N THR A 58 6.45 12.09 9.85
CA THR A 58 6.35 12.97 11.04
C THR A 58 4.91 13.20 11.50
N GLY A 59 3.93 12.86 10.68
CA GLY A 59 2.50 13.02 10.93
C GLY A 59 1.91 11.93 11.83
N GLY A 60 0.60 11.68 11.66
CA GLY A 60 -0.12 10.68 12.42
C GLY A 60 0.38 9.25 12.20
N ARG A 61 0.56 8.50 13.28
CA ARG A 61 1.04 7.11 13.20
C ARG A 61 0.10 6.20 12.40
N ALA A 62 -1.20 6.42 12.49
CA ALA A 62 -2.22 5.56 11.90
C ALA A 62 -2.07 5.49 10.37
N TYR A 63 -2.05 6.63 9.69
CA TYR A 63 -1.91 6.65 8.22
C TYR A 63 -0.52 6.22 7.75
N ARG A 64 0.53 6.56 8.48
CA ARG A 64 1.88 6.05 8.20
C ARG A 64 1.96 4.52 8.25
N ASP A 65 1.32 3.90 9.24
CA ASP A 65 1.27 2.44 9.33
C ASP A 65 0.50 1.84 8.14
N TYR A 66 -0.58 2.49 7.70
CA TYR A 66 -1.28 2.06 6.49
C TYR A 66 -0.38 2.16 5.25
N LEU A 67 0.31 3.27 5.04
CA LEU A 67 1.25 3.40 3.90
C LEU A 67 2.33 2.32 3.95
N MET A 68 2.95 2.09 5.10
CA MET A 68 3.96 1.04 5.23
C MET A 68 3.41 -0.35 4.90
N ALA A 69 2.21 -0.69 5.36
CA ALA A 69 1.57 -1.97 5.04
C ALA A 69 1.21 -2.07 3.55
N HIS A 70 0.69 -1.00 2.94
CA HIS A 70 0.34 -0.91 1.53
C HIS A 70 1.56 -1.12 0.63
N GLU A 71 2.65 -0.40 0.88
CA GLU A 71 3.89 -0.54 0.12
C GLU A 71 4.54 -1.93 0.32
N CYS A 72 4.46 -2.51 1.52
CA CYS A 72 4.83 -3.89 1.75
C CYS A 72 4.04 -4.87 0.87
N CYS A 73 2.74 -4.64 0.71
CA CYS A 73 1.88 -5.48 -0.12
C CYS A 73 2.28 -5.41 -1.61
N HIS A 74 2.71 -4.26 -2.12
CA HIS A 74 3.23 -4.18 -3.48
C HIS A 74 4.43 -5.11 -3.71
N HIS A 75 5.32 -5.24 -2.72
CA HIS A 75 6.45 -6.18 -2.81
C HIS A 75 6.02 -7.63 -2.63
N THR A 76 5.28 -7.95 -1.58
CA THR A 76 4.93 -9.33 -1.20
C THR A 76 3.96 -9.98 -2.19
N ARG A 77 3.13 -9.20 -2.87
CA ARG A 77 2.21 -9.63 -3.94
C ARG A 77 2.86 -9.63 -5.34
N GLY A 78 4.11 -9.17 -5.47
CA GLY A 78 4.83 -9.17 -6.73
C GLY A 78 4.35 -8.14 -7.75
N HIS A 79 3.60 -7.11 -7.33
CA HIS A 79 3.04 -6.08 -8.21
C HIS A 79 4.10 -5.37 -9.03
N LEU A 80 5.22 -4.99 -8.39
CA LEU A 80 6.31 -4.29 -9.05
C LEU A 80 6.98 -5.12 -10.15
N ARG A 81 7.16 -6.43 -9.89
CA ARG A 81 7.73 -7.34 -10.90
C ARG A 81 6.81 -7.47 -12.10
N ARG A 82 5.50 -7.59 -11.86
CA ARG A 82 4.49 -7.67 -12.92
C ARG A 82 4.45 -6.41 -13.77
N LEU A 83 4.42 -5.23 -13.14
CA LEU A 83 4.45 -3.95 -13.86
C LEU A 83 5.75 -3.75 -14.64
N ASN A 84 6.89 -4.14 -14.07
CA ASN A 84 8.17 -4.06 -14.77
C ASN A 84 8.24 -5.05 -15.95
N ALA A 85 7.64 -6.23 -15.86
CA ALA A 85 7.54 -7.17 -16.98
C ALA A 85 6.74 -6.55 -18.15
N LEU A 86 5.55 -6.00 -17.88
CA LEU A 86 4.74 -5.34 -18.91
C LEU A 86 5.48 -4.19 -19.62
N ARG A 87 6.28 -3.41 -18.87
CA ARG A 87 7.09 -2.34 -19.45
C ARG A 87 8.20 -2.87 -20.35
N ARG A 88 8.87 -3.96 -19.96
CA ARG A 88 9.91 -4.62 -20.79
C ARG A 88 9.35 -5.24 -22.05
N GLU A 89 8.13 -5.76 -21.99
CA GLU A 89 7.41 -6.36 -23.12
C GLU A 89 6.71 -5.34 -24.01
N ASN A 90 6.90 -4.03 -23.78
CA ASN A 90 6.20 -2.94 -24.47
C ASN A 90 4.66 -3.03 -24.39
N ALA A 91 4.11 -3.76 -23.42
CA ALA A 91 2.68 -3.88 -23.20
C ALA A 91 2.11 -2.65 -22.45
N LEU A 92 2.49 -1.44 -22.91
CA LEU A 92 2.22 -0.18 -22.22
C LEU A 92 0.73 0.12 -22.06
N LEU A 93 -0.12 -0.35 -22.96
CA LEU A 93 -1.57 -0.18 -22.90
C LEU A 93 -2.19 -0.97 -21.73
N ALA A 94 -1.57 -2.05 -21.30
CA ALA A 94 -2.04 -2.85 -20.17
C ALA A 94 -1.67 -2.24 -18.81
N VAL A 95 -0.63 -1.40 -18.75
CA VAL A 95 -0.10 -0.84 -17.49
C VAL A 95 -1.16 -0.11 -16.65
N PRO A 96 -2.03 0.78 -17.19
CA PRO A 96 -3.03 1.46 -16.38
C PRO A 96 -4.03 0.50 -15.73
N PHE A 97 -4.44 -0.55 -16.45
CA PHE A 97 -5.39 -1.55 -15.94
C PHE A 97 -4.76 -2.40 -14.84
N VAL A 98 -3.54 -2.88 -15.06
CA VAL A 98 -2.80 -3.66 -14.07
C VAL A 98 -2.50 -2.80 -12.85
N ASN A 99 -2.09 -1.54 -13.03
CA ASN A 99 -1.84 -0.63 -11.92
C ASN A 99 -3.11 -0.45 -11.06
N ARG A 100 -4.26 -0.22 -11.68
CA ARG A 100 -5.53 -0.09 -10.93
C ARG A 100 -5.87 -1.35 -10.13
N SER A 101 -5.67 -2.53 -10.69
CA SER A 101 -5.93 -3.80 -9.99
C SER A 101 -4.92 -4.05 -8.87
N THR A 102 -3.66 -3.69 -9.06
CA THR A 102 -2.61 -3.85 -8.03
C THR A 102 -2.79 -2.89 -6.86
N GLU A 103 -3.31 -1.68 -7.10
CA GLU A 103 -3.67 -0.74 -6.02
C GLU A 103 -4.79 -1.31 -5.14
N LEU A 104 -5.84 -1.86 -5.75
CA LEU A 104 -6.94 -2.49 -5.00
C LEU A 104 -6.47 -3.72 -4.22
N ASP A 105 -5.61 -4.57 -4.82
CA ASP A 105 -5.05 -5.72 -4.11
C ASP A 105 -4.13 -5.29 -2.96
N ALA A 106 -3.32 -4.25 -3.15
CA ALA A 106 -2.48 -3.70 -2.08
C ALA A 106 -3.31 -3.10 -0.94
N ASP A 107 -4.41 -2.41 -1.24
CA ASP A 107 -5.33 -1.88 -0.23
C ASP A 107 -5.95 -2.99 0.61
N CYS A 108 -6.47 -4.02 -0.04
CA CYS A 108 -7.07 -5.15 0.66
C CYS A 108 -6.04 -5.90 1.51
N CYS A 109 -4.87 -6.17 0.96
CA CYS A 109 -3.75 -6.80 1.67
C CYS A 109 -3.31 -5.98 2.89
N ALA A 110 -3.18 -4.66 2.75
CA ALA A 110 -2.84 -3.75 3.84
C ALA A 110 -3.91 -3.75 4.94
N ALA A 111 -5.18 -3.66 4.56
CA ALA A 111 -6.30 -3.68 5.48
C ALA A 111 -6.36 -4.97 6.31
N VAL A 112 -6.18 -6.13 5.67
CA VAL A 112 -6.09 -7.44 6.34
C VAL A 112 -4.88 -7.50 7.28
N THR A 113 -3.72 -7.03 6.82
CA THR A 113 -2.48 -7.01 7.62
C THR A 113 -2.65 -6.16 8.88
N LEU A 114 -3.21 -4.95 8.73
CA LEU A 114 -3.46 -4.03 9.84
C LEU A 114 -4.51 -4.57 10.80
N ALA A 115 -5.61 -5.14 10.30
CA ALA A 115 -6.66 -5.73 11.13
C ALA A 115 -6.11 -6.88 11.99
N ARG A 116 -5.30 -7.77 11.41
CA ARG A 116 -4.60 -8.85 12.14
C ARG A 116 -3.60 -8.33 13.17
N ALA A 117 -2.97 -7.19 12.91
CA ALA A 117 -2.07 -6.52 13.83
C ALA A 117 -2.81 -5.69 14.90
N GLY A 118 -4.15 -5.71 14.95
CA GLY A 118 -4.95 -4.92 15.88
C GLY A 118 -4.95 -3.41 15.60
N ARG A 119 -4.49 -2.98 14.41
CA ARG A 119 -4.36 -1.58 14.01
C ARG A 119 -5.61 -1.08 13.29
N ARG A 120 -6.75 -1.17 13.97
CA ARG A 120 -8.04 -0.68 13.43
C ARG A 120 -8.05 0.84 13.23
N ASP A 121 -7.31 1.58 14.04
CA ASP A 121 -7.07 3.01 13.89
C ASP A 121 -6.47 3.34 12.50
N ALA A 122 -5.49 2.56 12.05
CA ALA A 122 -4.86 2.73 10.75
C ALA A 122 -5.79 2.38 9.58
N VAL A 123 -6.63 1.35 9.74
CA VAL A 123 -7.66 0.99 8.75
C VAL A 123 -8.68 2.12 8.60
N GLN A 124 -9.17 2.66 9.72
CA GLN A 124 -10.17 3.75 9.71
C GLN A 124 -9.59 5.02 9.08
N GLU A 125 -8.40 5.44 9.51
CA GLU A 125 -7.73 6.63 8.98
C GLU A 125 -7.50 6.50 7.46
N ALA A 126 -7.08 5.33 6.98
CA ALA A 126 -6.91 5.07 5.57
C ALA A 126 -8.23 5.18 4.80
N ALA A 127 -9.30 4.56 5.30
CA ALA A 127 -10.62 4.61 4.67
C ALA A 127 -11.16 6.05 4.62
N ASP A 128 -11.00 6.82 5.69
CA ASP A 128 -11.47 8.21 5.75
C ASP A 128 -10.68 9.10 4.79
N ARG A 129 -9.37 8.93 4.73
CA ARG A 129 -8.53 9.65 3.77
C ARG A 129 -8.87 9.28 2.32
N MET A 130 -9.10 8.01 2.02
CA MET A 130 -9.56 7.62 0.68
C MET A 130 -10.93 8.22 0.36
N ARG A 131 -11.87 8.23 1.31
CA ARG A 131 -13.18 8.87 1.15
C ARG A 131 -13.10 10.36 0.82
N SER A 132 -12.12 11.07 1.38
CA SER A 132 -11.96 12.51 1.13
C SER A 132 -11.68 12.84 -0.34
N TYR A 133 -11.15 11.87 -1.12
CA TYR A 133 -11.00 11.99 -2.58
C TYR A 133 -12.32 11.77 -3.35
N GLY A 134 -13.34 11.21 -2.72
CA GLY A 134 -14.65 10.99 -3.33
C GLY A 134 -14.60 10.07 -4.55
N ALA A 135 -15.26 10.49 -5.63
CA ALA A 135 -15.27 9.77 -6.90
C ALA A 135 -13.99 9.97 -7.74
N GLN A 136 -13.11 10.85 -7.32
CA GLN A 136 -11.87 11.13 -8.04
C GLN A 136 -10.84 10.02 -7.85
N PRO A 137 -9.95 9.78 -8.84
CA PRO A 137 -8.79 8.93 -8.68
C PRO A 137 -7.88 9.46 -7.55
N THR A 138 -7.29 8.54 -6.77
CA THR A 138 -6.43 8.89 -5.62
C THR A 138 -4.98 9.19 -5.99
N GLY A 139 -4.72 9.51 -7.22
CA GLY A 139 -3.39 9.78 -7.75
C GLY A 139 -3.48 9.96 -9.27
N ALA A 140 -2.59 9.32 -10.03
CA ALA A 140 -2.70 9.30 -11.48
C ALA A 140 -4.03 8.67 -11.93
N GLN A 141 -4.51 8.99 -13.14
CA GLN A 141 -5.76 8.45 -13.68
C GLN A 141 -5.82 6.91 -13.72
N SER A 142 -4.67 6.25 -13.59
CA SER A 142 -4.55 4.80 -13.46
C SER A 142 -4.92 4.25 -12.07
N HIS A 143 -5.18 5.12 -11.08
CA HIS A 143 -5.60 4.70 -9.75
C HIS A 143 -7.13 4.61 -9.65
N PRO A 144 -7.66 3.74 -8.76
CA PRO A 144 -9.09 3.68 -8.48
C PRO A 144 -9.59 4.97 -7.80
N SER A 145 -10.90 5.19 -7.80
CA SER A 145 -11.49 6.30 -7.06
C SER A 145 -11.35 6.11 -5.55
N GLY A 146 -11.30 7.21 -4.82
CA GLY A 146 -11.20 7.19 -3.36
C GLY A 146 -12.33 6.40 -2.70
N ASN A 147 -13.57 6.59 -3.17
CA ASN A 147 -14.72 5.84 -2.67
C ASN A 147 -14.61 4.32 -2.89
N ALA A 148 -14.05 3.89 -4.02
CA ALA A 148 -13.87 2.45 -4.29
C ALA A 148 -12.80 1.87 -3.35
N ARG A 149 -11.69 2.56 -3.17
CA ARG A 149 -10.61 2.18 -2.25
C ARG A 149 -11.10 2.11 -0.80
N ALA A 150 -11.81 3.13 -0.32
CA ALA A 150 -12.34 3.17 1.04
C ALA A 150 -13.24 1.97 1.35
N ARG A 151 -14.22 1.67 0.49
CA ARG A 151 -15.10 0.52 0.67
C ARG A 151 -14.35 -0.81 0.69
N LEU A 152 -13.34 -0.94 -0.16
CA LEU A 152 -12.53 -2.16 -0.21
C LEU A 152 -11.70 -2.34 1.06
N ILE A 153 -11.05 -1.29 1.54
CA ILE A 153 -10.27 -1.30 2.78
C ILE A 153 -11.13 -1.77 3.96
N GLU A 154 -12.32 -1.18 4.12
CA GLU A 154 -13.24 -1.55 5.19
C GLU A 154 -13.74 -2.99 5.06
N GLY A 155 -14.16 -3.40 3.86
CA GLY A 155 -14.65 -4.74 3.60
C GLY A 155 -13.60 -5.82 3.86
N CYS A 156 -12.35 -5.60 3.43
CA CYS A 156 -11.25 -6.53 3.65
C CYS A 156 -10.87 -6.62 5.14
N ALA A 157 -10.85 -5.51 5.87
CA ALA A 157 -10.59 -5.52 7.30
C ALA A 157 -11.70 -6.24 8.10
N ALA A 158 -12.97 -6.03 7.73
CA ALA A 158 -14.10 -6.69 8.37
C ALA A 158 -14.08 -8.21 8.18
N SER A 159 -13.59 -8.72 7.06
CA SER A 159 -13.49 -10.16 6.80
C SER A 159 -12.57 -10.89 7.80
N VAL A 160 -11.57 -10.20 8.36
CA VAL A 160 -10.66 -10.76 9.37
C VAL A 160 -11.39 -11.02 10.69
N THR A 161 -12.27 -10.10 11.10
CA THR A 161 -13.03 -10.24 12.35
C THR A 161 -14.12 -11.31 12.25
N ALA A 162 -14.69 -11.48 11.06
CA ALA A 162 -15.70 -12.52 10.81
C ALA A 162 -15.10 -13.95 10.77
N ALA A 163 -13.82 -14.06 10.41
CA ALA A 163 -13.12 -15.34 10.31
C ALA A 163 -12.47 -15.80 11.63
N SER A 164 -12.50 -15.00 12.69
CA SER A 164 -12.09 -15.47 14.04
C SER A 164 -13.15 -16.41 14.56
N PRO A 165 -12.88 -17.73 14.71
CA PRO A 165 -13.85 -18.63 15.31
C PRO A 165 -14.12 -18.15 16.72
N THR A 166 -15.39 -17.96 17.06
CA THR A 166 -15.80 -18.01 18.46
C THR A 166 -15.38 -19.39 18.94
N ASP A 167 -14.32 -19.45 19.73
CA ASP A 167 -13.97 -20.65 20.46
C ASP A 167 -15.23 -21.10 21.18
N ALA A 168 -15.63 -22.32 20.89
CA ALA A 168 -16.68 -23.00 21.60
C ALA A 168 -16.28 -23.09 23.08
N ALA A 169 -16.45 -22.01 23.80
CA ALA A 169 -16.45 -22.01 25.25
C ALA A 169 -17.68 -22.77 25.70
N GLY A 170 -17.49 -23.93 26.26
CA GLY A 170 -18.56 -24.59 26.96
C GLY A 170 -18.59 -26.10 26.86
N ARG A 171 -17.58 -26.78 27.38
CA ARG A 171 -17.81 -28.06 28.06
C ARG A 171 -17.13 -28.02 29.41
N PRO A 172 -17.88 -28.09 30.52
CA PRO A 172 -17.30 -28.42 31.78
C PRO A 172 -16.81 -29.88 31.72
N ALA A 173 -15.56 -30.08 32.16
CA ALA A 173 -15.02 -31.41 32.42
C ALA A 173 -15.89 -32.10 33.48
N GLN A 174 -16.36 -33.31 33.18
CA GLN A 174 -16.76 -34.29 34.17
C GLN A 174 -15.58 -35.19 34.44
#